data_06a220a7cac2bc8d98eb07c5004c5ef2
#
_entry.id   06a220a7cac2bc8d98eb07c5004c5ef2
#
_cell.length_a   1.000
_cell.length_b   1.000
_cell.length_c   1.000
_cell.angle_alpha   90.00
_cell.angle_beta   90.00
_cell.angle_gamma   90.00
#
_symmetry.space_group_name_H-M   'P 1'
#
loop_
_entity.id
_entity.type
_entity.pdbx_description
1 polymer ?
#
loop_
_entity_poly.entity_id
_entity_poly.type
_entity_poly.pdbx_seq_one_letter_code
_entity_poly.pdbx_strand_id
1 'polypeptide(L)'
;RMFTVYLQPKINLSDEKLEVLKKNGVNRLSIGIQSFSNRGREILNRTYDKDAAVKRLSEIKRNFSGLVCIDIIYNYPDQTLEEVREDAGLVLDLEIDSVSFYSLMIHDGSKMSKDIQEDVFKLDYKLERDKELHNAFMETVLSTGDYEVLEHTKIIKKGKDKYKYITLSNKGSDILPVGLGAGGKLGNFEIFRMSPERQFFSLTTEEEEKIKKLSGLFQYPNVSFLKMKDYMPENTFDKIHSFFIDLQEKDLMNVYEDHIELKGDGIFWGNNIGRKVIEISLEEE
;
A
#
# COMPACT_ATOMS: atom_id res chain seq x y z
N ARG A 1 4.86 18.79 10.81
CA ARG A 1 4.48 17.47 11.37
C ARG A 1 3.30 16.93 10.56
N MET A 2 3.29 15.61 10.30
CA MET A 2 2.13 14.93 9.73
C MET A 2 1.45 14.18 10.88
N PHE A 3 0.18 14.46 11.11
CA PHE A 3 -0.64 13.76 12.10
C PHE A 3 -1.78 13.07 11.37
N THR A 4 -1.67 11.75 11.21
CA THR A 4 -2.61 10.92 10.46
C THR A 4 -3.59 10.22 11.39
N VAL A 5 -4.85 10.20 11.01
CA VAL A 5 -5.88 9.33 11.61
C VAL A 5 -6.36 8.34 10.58
N TYR A 6 -6.33 7.05 10.95
CA TYR A 6 -6.86 5.95 10.16
C TYR A 6 -8.31 5.69 10.60
N LEU A 7 -9.21 5.77 9.64
CA LEU A 7 -10.64 5.60 9.87
C LEU A 7 -11.09 4.27 9.30
N GLN A 8 -11.54 3.39 10.18
CA GLN A 8 -12.13 2.12 9.79
C GLN A 8 -13.51 2.29 9.11
N PRO A 9 -13.99 1.26 8.38
CA PRO A 9 -15.02 1.35 7.32
C PRO A 9 -16.43 1.72 7.79
N LYS A 10 -16.70 1.73 9.06
CA LYS A 10 -17.91 2.37 9.58
C LYS A 10 -17.61 3.87 9.63
N ILE A 11 -17.67 4.54 8.46
CA ILE A 11 -17.44 5.99 8.39
C ILE A 11 -18.53 6.70 9.18
N ASN A 12 -18.42 6.65 10.48
CA ASN A 12 -19.17 7.51 11.37
C ASN A 12 -18.32 8.74 11.72
N LEU A 13 -17.66 9.30 10.69
CA LEU A 13 -16.98 10.58 10.80
C LEU A 13 -18.05 11.68 10.63
N SER A 14 -18.73 12.01 11.72
CA SER A 14 -19.64 13.16 11.73
C SER A 14 -18.86 14.47 11.60
N ASP A 15 -19.53 15.56 11.25
CA ASP A 15 -18.92 16.88 11.15
C ASP A 15 -18.31 17.30 12.49
N GLU A 16 -18.94 16.97 13.61
CA GLU A 16 -18.43 17.23 14.95
C GLU A 16 -17.10 16.51 15.20
N LYS A 17 -17.00 15.23 14.79
CA LYS A 17 -15.74 14.48 14.89
C LYS A 17 -14.65 15.07 13.98
N LEU A 18 -15.02 15.48 12.77
CA LEU A 18 -14.11 16.13 11.84
C LEU A 18 -13.56 17.44 12.43
N GLU A 19 -14.40 18.25 13.08
CA GLU A 19 -13.97 19.46 13.75
C GLU A 19 -13.03 19.17 14.94
N VAL A 20 -13.31 18.13 15.72
CA VAL A 20 -12.41 17.70 16.81
C VAL A 20 -11.04 17.30 16.25
N LEU A 21 -10.98 16.55 15.14
CA LEU A 21 -9.72 16.17 14.51
C LEU A 21 -8.94 17.39 14.03
N LYS A 22 -9.61 18.34 13.37
CA LYS A 22 -9.02 19.61 12.91
C LYS A 22 -8.44 20.42 14.06
N LYS A 23 -9.21 20.61 15.14
CA LYS A 23 -8.77 21.34 16.34
C LYS A 23 -7.54 20.71 17.01
N ASN A 24 -7.37 19.39 16.90
CA ASN A 24 -6.22 18.68 17.44
C ASN A 24 -5.06 18.55 16.44
N GLY A 25 -5.07 19.29 15.34
CA GLY A 25 -3.95 19.38 14.40
C GLY A 25 -3.81 18.18 13.47
N VAL A 26 -4.86 17.33 13.35
CA VAL A 26 -4.88 16.27 12.35
C VAL A 26 -4.90 16.90 10.96
N ASN A 27 -3.96 16.50 10.12
CA ASN A 27 -3.77 17.06 8.77
C ASN A 27 -3.70 15.98 7.68
N ARG A 28 -3.98 14.72 8.02
CA ARG A 28 -4.10 13.61 7.10
C ARG A 28 -5.14 12.61 7.60
N LEU A 29 -6.11 12.27 6.76
CA LEU A 29 -7.09 11.23 7.00
C LEU A 29 -6.81 10.06 6.06
N SER A 30 -6.86 8.82 6.54
CA SER A 30 -6.84 7.60 5.72
C SER A 30 -8.14 6.86 5.95
N ILE A 31 -8.93 6.66 4.89
CA ILE A 31 -10.31 6.20 4.97
C ILE A 31 -10.47 4.92 4.17
N GLY A 32 -10.83 3.83 4.82
CA GLY A 32 -11.07 2.55 4.18
C GLY A 32 -12.37 2.55 3.37
N ILE A 33 -12.35 2.94 2.11
CA ILE A 33 -13.50 2.85 1.19
C ILE A 33 -13.67 1.44 0.68
N GLN A 34 -12.58 0.82 0.30
CA GLN A 34 -12.39 -0.54 -0.20
C GLN A 34 -12.91 -0.76 -1.64
N SER A 35 -14.08 -0.28 -2.01
CA SER A 35 -14.63 -0.19 -3.36
C SER A 35 -15.77 0.81 -3.37
N PHE A 36 -16.03 1.45 -4.49
CA PHE A 36 -17.23 2.25 -4.72
C PHE A 36 -18.37 1.42 -5.34
N SER A 37 -18.08 0.27 -5.99
CA SER A 37 -19.12 -0.63 -6.48
C SER A 37 -20.03 -1.11 -5.36
N ASN A 38 -21.36 -1.00 -5.50
CA ASN A 38 -22.31 -1.47 -4.49
C ASN A 38 -22.13 -2.97 -4.20
N ARG A 39 -21.90 -3.78 -5.24
CA ARG A 39 -21.61 -5.19 -5.11
C ARG A 39 -20.29 -5.45 -4.37
N GLY A 40 -19.21 -4.75 -4.73
CA GLY A 40 -17.93 -4.82 -4.02
C GLY A 40 -18.05 -4.43 -2.56
N ARG A 41 -18.83 -3.39 -2.27
CA ARG A 41 -19.10 -2.94 -0.90
C ARG A 41 -19.84 -3.99 -0.08
N GLU A 42 -20.82 -4.67 -0.66
CA GLU A 42 -21.54 -5.78 -0.01
C GLU A 42 -20.60 -6.96 0.29
N ILE A 43 -19.83 -7.43 -0.71
CA ILE A 43 -18.84 -8.50 -0.56
C ILE A 43 -17.80 -8.16 0.52
N LEU A 44 -17.31 -6.92 0.53
CA LEU A 44 -16.32 -6.43 1.48
C LEU A 44 -16.93 -5.96 2.81
N ASN A 45 -18.23 -6.27 3.06
CA ASN A 45 -18.97 -5.97 4.27
C ASN A 45 -18.96 -4.48 4.64
N ARG A 46 -19.31 -3.60 3.68
CA ARG A 46 -19.44 -2.15 3.85
C ARG A 46 -20.92 -1.76 3.98
N THR A 47 -21.21 -0.89 4.95
CA THR A 47 -22.59 -0.58 5.35
C THR A 47 -23.27 0.51 4.52
N TYR A 48 -22.50 1.35 3.82
CA TYR A 48 -23.02 2.43 3.00
C TYR A 48 -22.95 2.06 1.53
N ASP A 49 -23.90 2.52 0.74
CA ASP A 49 -23.87 2.41 -0.72
C ASP A 49 -22.86 3.39 -1.35
N LYS A 50 -22.68 3.29 -2.68
CA LYS A 50 -21.81 4.14 -3.47
C LYS A 50 -22.10 5.62 -3.26
N ASP A 51 -23.39 6.01 -3.42
CA ASP A 51 -23.78 7.41 -3.41
C ASP A 51 -23.52 8.07 -2.07
N ALA A 52 -23.82 7.37 -0.98
CA ALA A 52 -23.53 7.83 0.38
C ALA A 52 -22.01 7.96 0.61
N ALA A 53 -21.20 7.02 0.10
CA ALA A 53 -19.75 7.07 0.24
C ALA A 53 -19.14 8.25 -0.55
N VAL A 54 -19.55 8.43 -1.81
CA VAL A 54 -19.12 9.55 -2.68
C VAL A 54 -19.53 10.89 -2.08
N LYS A 55 -20.79 11.02 -1.67
CA LYS A 55 -21.29 12.23 -1.01
C LYS A 55 -20.47 12.58 0.23
N ARG A 56 -20.21 11.59 1.10
CA ARG A 56 -19.45 11.84 2.34
C ARG A 56 -17.99 12.21 2.07
N LEU A 57 -17.34 11.56 1.13
CA LEU A 57 -15.98 11.94 0.72
C LEU A 57 -15.93 13.37 0.17
N SER A 58 -16.90 13.76 -0.66
CA SER A 58 -17.01 15.12 -1.19
C SER A 58 -17.18 16.16 -0.08
N GLU A 59 -18.00 15.85 0.95
CA GLU A 59 -18.17 16.72 2.12
C GLU A 59 -16.85 16.85 2.91
N ILE A 60 -16.16 15.72 3.14
CA ILE A 60 -14.87 15.71 3.84
C ILE A 60 -13.85 16.55 3.06
N LYS A 61 -13.72 16.35 1.73
CA LYS A 61 -12.79 17.12 0.88
C LYS A 61 -13.05 18.62 0.95
N ARG A 62 -14.32 19.04 1.02
CA ARG A 62 -14.67 20.48 1.14
C ARG A 62 -14.37 21.06 2.53
N ASN A 63 -14.55 20.28 3.59
CA ASN A 63 -14.52 20.75 4.98
C ASN A 63 -13.18 20.46 5.68
N PHE A 64 -12.26 19.71 5.07
CA PHE A 64 -10.97 19.32 5.62
C PHE A 64 -9.84 19.84 4.74
N SER A 65 -9.03 20.72 5.28
CA SER A 65 -7.89 21.33 4.56
C SER A 65 -6.64 20.45 4.47
N GLY A 66 -6.63 19.31 5.18
CA GLY A 66 -5.54 18.34 5.14
C GLY A 66 -5.68 17.32 4.00
N LEU A 67 -4.79 16.34 3.98
CA LEU A 67 -4.79 15.28 2.98
C LEU A 67 -5.91 14.27 3.23
N VAL A 68 -6.65 13.93 2.18
CA VAL A 68 -7.66 12.87 2.20
C VAL A 68 -7.14 11.70 1.38
N CYS A 69 -6.86 10.60 2.08
CA CYS A 69 -6.35 9.35 1.50
C CYS A 69 -7.41 8.27 1.64
N ILE A 70 -7.49 7.39 0.66
CA ILE A 70 -8.42 6.24 0.71
C ILE A 70 -7.68 4.93 0.47
N ASP A 71 -8.29 3.85 0.96
CA ASP A 71 -7.84 2.49 0.65
C ASP A 71 -8.87 1.83 -0.25
N ILE A 72 -8.42 1.24 -1.37
CA ILE A 72 -9.21 0.47 -2.33
C ILE A 72 -8.66 -0.95 -2.37
N ILE A 73 -9.58 -1.92 -2.32
CA ILE A 73 -9.29 -3.35 -2.48
C ILE A 73 -9.83 -3.78 -3.84
N TYR A 74 -9.00 -4.45 -4.61
CA TYR A 74 -9.40 -5.07 -5.88
C TYR A 74 -9.24 -6.58 -5.82
N ASN A 75 -9.65 -7.27 -6.89
CA ASN A 75 -9.61 -8.72 -7.04
C ASN A 75 -10.49 -9.46 -5.99
N TYR A 76 -11.62 -8.85 -5.61
CA TYR A 76 -12.66 -9.56 -4.87
C TYR A 76 -13.49 -10.44 -5.83
N PRO A 77 -14.25 -11.44 -5.32
CA PRO A 77 -14.99 -12.39 -6.17
C PRO A 77 -15.77 -11.71 -7.30
N ASP A 78 -15.56 -12.19 -8.53
CA ASP A 78 -16.25 -11.74 -9.76
C ASP A 78 -16.13 -10.23 -10.07
N GLN A 79 -15.14 -9.54 -9.52
CA GLN A 79 -14.91 -8.13 -9.85
C GLN A 79 -14.64 -7.94 -11.34
N THR A 80 -15.27 -6.97 -11.95
CA THR A 80 -15.08 -6.65 -13.37
C THR A 80 -14.02 -5.56 -13.59
N LEU A 81 -13.47 -5.48 -14.80
CA LEU A 81 -12.57 -4.38 -15.19
C LEU A 81 -13.28 -3.03 -15.18
N GLU A 82 -14.57 -3.03 -15.48
CA GLU A 82 -15.40 -1.82 -15.45
C GLU A 82 -15.53 -1.27 -14.03
N GLU A 83 -15.83 -2.12 -13.05
CA GLU A 83 -15.87 -1.74 -11.63
C GLU A 83 -14.54 -1.13 -11.16
N VAL A 84 -13.41 -1.70 -11.57
CA VAL A 84 -12.09 -1.18 -11.22
C VAL A 84 -11.81 0.18 -11.88
N ARG A 85 -12.17 0.35 -13.14
CA ARG A 85 -12.05 1.64 -13.85
C ARG A 85 -12.98 2.70 -13.27
N GLU A 86 -14.18 2.30 -12.83
CA GLU A 86 -15.10 3.19 -12.13
C GLU A 86 -14.53 3.64 -10.77
N ASP A 87 -13.97 2.73 -9.98
CA ASP A 87 -13.28 3.06 -8.74
C ASP A 87 -12.13 4.06 -8.98
N ALA A 88 -11.35 3.84 -10.05
CA ALA A 88 -10.26 4.73 -10.46
C ALA A 88 -10.78 6.12 -10.93
N GLY A 89 -11.86 6.16 -11.72
CA GLY A 89 -12.50 7.38 -12.15
C GLY A 89 -12.98 8.23 -10.96
N LEU A 90 -13.58 7.61 -9.96
CA LEU A 90 -14.02 8.31 -8.75
C LEU A 90 -12.86 8.84 -7.90
N VAL A 91 -11.69 8.21 -7.94
CA VAL A 91 -10.47 8.79 -7.34
C VAL A 91 -10.12 10.12 -7.99
N LEU A 92 -10.20 10.19 -9.33
CA LEU A 92 -9.93 11.41 -10.10
C LEU A 92 -11.00 12.47 -9.86
N ASP A 93 -12.28 12.12 -9.99
CA ASP A 93 -13.41 13.04 -9.82
C ASP A 93 -13.49 13.69 -8.44
N LEU A 94 -13.15 12.91 -7.40
CA LEU A 94 -13.08 13.36 -6.01
C LEU A 94 -11.77 14.04 -5.66
N GLU A 95 -10.83 14.12 -6.60
CA GLU A 95 -9.49 14.69 -6.39
C GLU A 95 -8.78 14.14 -5.15
N ILE A 96 -8.84 12.82 -4.95
CA ILE A 96 -8.25 12.16 -3.78
C ILE A 96 -6.74 12.39 -3.75
N ASP A 97 -6.19 12.75 -2.59
CA ASP A 97 -4.77 13.13 -2.49
C ASP A 97 -3.83 11.93 -2.52
N SER A 98 -4.33 10.74 -2.12
CA SER A 98 -3.52 9.51 -2.10
C SER A 98 -4.42 8.27 -2.00
N VAL A 99 -4.06 7.22 -2.71
CA VAL A 99 -4.78 5.95 -2.73
C VAL A 99 -3.84 4.80 -2.37
N SER A 100 -4.24 3.97 -1.41
CA SER A 100 -3.67 2.64 -1.26
C SER A 100 -4.52 1.67 -2.06
N PHE A 101 -3.88 0.89 -2.91
CA PHE A 101 -4.55 -0.02 -3.84
C PHE A 101 -3.99 -1.44 -3.65
N TYR A 102 -4.81 -2.33 -3.10
CA TYR A 102 -4.39 -3.67 -2.68
C TYR A 102 -5.21 -4.76 -3.36
N SER A 103 -4.55 -5.83 -3.81
CA SER A 103 -5.24 -7.09 -4.09
C SER A 103 -5.85 -7.65 -2.81
N LEU A 104 -7.03 -8.26 -2.93
CA LEU A 104 -7.73 -8.85 -1.80
C LEU A 104 -6.87 -9.91 -1.10
N MET A 105 -6.63 -9.71 0.19
CA MET A 105 -6.01 -10.70 1.06
C MET A 105 -7.05 -11.28 2.01
N ILE A 106 -7.15 -12.63 2.05
CA ILE A 106 -8.07 -13.33 2.93
C ILE A 106 -7.33 -13.73 4.20
N HIS A 107 -7.79 -13.18 5.32
CA HIS A 107 -7.25 -13.53 6.62
C HIS A 107 -8.08 -14.64 7.27
N ASP A 108 -7.40 -15.64 7.83
CA ASP A 108 -8.05 -16.73 8.57
C ASP A 108 -8.95 -16.19 9.69
N GLY A 109 -10.14 -16.78 9.81
CA GLY A 109 -11.15 -16.38 10.79
C GLY A 109 -11.95 -15.10 10.41
N SER A 110 -11.63 -14.44 9.30
CA SER A 110 -12.46 -13.36 8.76
C SER A 110 -13.83 -13.88 8.29
N LYS A 111 -14.81 -12.98 8.17
CA LYS A 111 -16.12 -13.34 7.60
C LYS A 111 -15.96 -13.94 6.21
N MET A 112 -15.14 -13.34 5.35
CA MET A 112 -14.89 -13.82 3.99
C MET A 112 -14.23 -15.20 3.97
N SER A 113 -13.28 -15.49 4.87
CA SER A 113 -12.70 -16.82 5.01
C SER A 113 -13.76 -17.87 5.33
N LYS A 114 -14.72 -17.54 6.21
CA LYS A 114 -15.85 -18.42 6.55
C LYS A 114 -16.81 -18.58 5.37
N ASP A 115 -17.18 -17.47 4.72
CA ASP A 115 -18.08 -17.48 3.57
C ASP A 115 -17.52 -18.32 2.41
N ILE A 116 -16.19 -18.34 2.22
CA ILE A 116 -15.52 -19.21 1.23
C ILE A 116 -15.56 -20.67 1.68
N GLN A 117 -15.30 -20.97 2.95
CA GLN A 117 -15.37 -22.33 3.49
C GLN A 117 -16.79 -22.92 3.42
N GLU A 118 -17.81 -22.08 3.50
CA GLU A 118 -19.24 -22.41 3.42
C GLU A 118 -19.80 -22.37 1.97
N ASP A 119 -18.92 -22.24 0.95
CA ASP A 119 -19.29 -22.15 -0.48
C ASP A 119 -20.23 -20.98 -0.82
N VAL A 120 -20.28 -19.92 0.01
CA VAL A 120 -21.03 -18.69 -0.27
C VAL A 120 -20.38 -17.92 -1.41
N PHE A 121 -19.04 -17.89 -1.42
CA PHE A 121 -18.23 -17.31 -2.49
C PHE A 121 -17.21 -18.33 -3.00
N LYS A 122 -17.02 -18.38 -4.31
CA LYS A 122 -15.88 -19.06 -4.92
C LYS A 122 -14.81 -18.03 -5.22
N LEU A 123 -13.64 -18.19 -4.62
CA LEU A 123 -12.48 -17.40 -4.98
C LEU A 123 -11.61 -18.22 -5.94
N ASP A 124 -11.72 -17.97 -7.23
CA ASP A 124 -10.81 -18.47 -8.25
C ASP A 124 -9.71 -17.44 -8.50
N TYR A 125 -8.67 -17.47 -7.66
CA TYR A 125 -7.53 -16.56 -7.81
C TYR A 125 -6.72 -16.95 -9.05
N LYS A 126 -6.63 -16.00 -10.00
CA LYS A 126 -5.80 -16.10 -11.21
C LYS A 126 -4.88 -14.90 -11.25
N LEU A 127 -3.59 -15.18 -11.34
CA LEU A 127 -2.55 -14.13 -11.35
C LEU A 127 -2.70 -13.18 -12.54
N GLU A 128 -3.06 -13.72 -13.71
CA GLU A 128 -3.32 -12.91 -14.91
C GLU A 128 -4.47 -11.93 -14.67
N ARG A 129 -5.52 -12.39 -13.99
CA ARG A 129 -6.67 -11.55 -13.64
C ARG A 129 -6.31 -10.49 -12.62
N ASP A 130 -5.54 -10.84 -11.60
CA ASP A 130 -5.02 -9.91 -10.61
C ASP A 130 -4.24 -8.77 -11.29
N LYS A 131 -3.33 -9.13 -12.21
CA LYS A 131 -2.56 -8.16 -12.99
C LYS A 131 -3.44 -7.28 -13.90
N GLU A 132 -4.43 -7.86 -14.60
CA GLU A 132 -5.35 -7.08 -15.45
C GLU A 132 -6.12 -6.02 -14.65
N LEU A 133 -6.66 -6.40 -13.48
CA LEU A 133 -7.38 -5.48 -12.61
C LEU A 133 -6.47 -4.39 -12.06
N HIS A 134 -5.26 -4.77 -11.62
CA HIS A 134 -4.24 -3.82 -11.17
C HIS A 134 -3.92 -2.80 -12.27
N ASN A 135 -3.60 -3.27 -13.47
CA ASN A 135 -3.21 -2.40 -14.57
C ASN A 135 -4.36 -1.49 -15.00
N ALA A 136 -5.60 -1.98 -15.05
CA ALA A 136 -6.75 -1.18 -15.40
C ALA A 136 -6.95 0.03 -14.45
N PHE A 137 -6.72 -0.17 -13.15
CA PHE A 137 -6.75 0.92 -12.17
C PHE A 137 -5.60 1.90 -12.39
N MET A 138 -4.37 1.38 -12.48
CA MET A 138 -3.15 2.17 -12.61
C MET A 138 -3.19 3.03 -13.88
N GLU A 139 -3.53 2.44 -15.03
CA GLU A 139 -3.65 3.13 -16.30
C GLU A 139 -4.68 4.27 -16.22
N THR A 140 -5.83 4.02 -15.60
CA THR A 140 -6.88 5.03 -15.45
C THR A 140 -6.41 6.20 -14.59
N VAL A 141 -5.86 5.94 -13.40
CA VAL A 141 -5.44 7.02 -12.49
C VAL A 141 -4.24 7.78 -13.02
N LEU A 142 -3.28 7.10 -13.66
CA LEU A 142 -2.06 7.73 -14.16
C LEU A 142 -2.26 8.45 -15.50
N SER A 143 -3.35 8.18 -16.24
CA SER A 143 -3.62 8.75 -17.58
C SER A 143 -3.69 10.28 -17.60
N THR A 144 -4.09 10.91 -16.48
CA THR A 144 -4.20 12.38 -16.38
C THR A 144 -2.85 13.07 -16.24
N GLY A 145 -1.81 12.33 -15.85
CA GLY A 145 -0.50 12.90 -15.52
C GLY A 145 -0.43 13.64 -14.18
N ASP A 146 -1.54 13.75 -13.43
CA ASP A 146 -1.61 14.42 -12.13
C ASP A 146 -1.19 13.52 -10.96
N TYR A 147 -1.13 12.22 -11.18
CA TYR A 147 -0.77 11.21 -10.19
C TYR A 147 0.54 10.52 -10.54
N GLU A 148 1.16 9.97 -9.52
CA GLU A 148 2.40 9.18 -9.61
C GLU A 148 2.39 8.02 -8.64
N VAL A 149 3.17 6.98 -8.92
CA VAL A 149 3.37 5.84 -8.03
C VAL A 149 4.40 6.21 -6.98
N LEU A 150 3.99 6.26 -5.73
CA LEU A 150 4.91 6.43 -4.60
C LEU A 150 5.51 5.10 -4.17
N GLU A 151 4.68 4.10 -3.99
CA GLU A 151 5.01 2.70 -3.67
C GLU A 151 4.16 1.78 -4.54
N HIS A 152 4.51 0.51 -4.68
CA HIS A 152 3.78 -0.44 -5.54
C HIS A 152 2.28 -0.52 -5.24
N THR A 153 1.90 -0.27 -3.99
CA THR A 153 0.51 -0.26 -3.54
C THR A 153 0.00 1.13 -3.19
N LYS A 154 0.75 2.19 -3.53
CA LYS A 154 0.41 3.56 -3.14
C LYS A 154 0.59 4.55 -4.27
N ILE A 155 -0.51 5.15 -4.69
CA ILE A 155 -0.55 6.21 -5.70
C ILE A 155 -0.83 7.54 -5.00
N ILE A 156 -0.16 8.59 -5.41
CA ILE A 156 -0.32 9.92 -4.82
C ILE A 156 -0.60 10.97 -5.90
N LYS A 157 -1.39 11.98 -5.56
CA LYS A 157 -1.47 13.21 -6.37
C LYS A 157 -0.15 13.94 -6.26
N LYS A 158 0.47 14.30 -7.39
CA LYS A 158 1.82 14.89 -7.45
C LYS A 158 1.95 16.09 -6.53
N GLY A 159 3.00 16.08 -5.73
CA GLY A 159 3.32 17.16 -4.78
C GLY A 159 2.44 17.22 -3.52
N LYS A 160 1.51 16.29 -3.31
CA LYS A 160 0.61 16.27 -2.15
C LYS A 160 1.11 15.36 -1.01
N ASP A 161 0.83 14.10 -1.05
CA ASP A 161 1.19 13.16 0.03
C ASP A 161 2.64 12.69 -0.12
N LYS A 162 3.40 12.66 0.97
CA LYS A 162 4.75 12.09 1.03
C LYS A 162 4.79 10.80 1.85
N TYR A 163 3.64 10.41 2.40
CA TYR A 163 3.44 9.24 3.26
C TYR A 163 4.61 8.99 4.23
N LYS A 164 4.99 10.05 4.96
CA LYS A 164 6.21 10.08 5.78
C LYS A 164 6.34 8.92 6.77
N TYR A 165 5.22 8.44 7.33
CA TYR A 165 5.25 7.32 8.27
C TYR A 165 5.90 6.08 7.64
N ILE A 166 5.38 5.62 6.51
CA ILE A 166 5.91 4.43 5.80
C ILE A 166 7.30 4.71 5.23
N THR A 167 7.49 5.89 4.62
CA THR A 167 8.80 6.28 4.06
C THR A 167 9.91 6.25 5.13
N LEU A 168 9.62 6.69 6.35
CA LEU A 168 10.59 6.63 7.46
C LEU A 168 10.74 5.21 7.98
N SER A 169 9.64 4.44 8.08
CA SER A 169 9.67 3.02 8.46
C SER A 169 10.55 2.22 7.50
N ASN A 170 10.34 2.36 6.20
CA ASN A 170 11.13 1.66 5.16
C ASN A 170 12.62 2.05 5.17
N LYS A 171 12.94 3.24 5.71
CA LYS A 171 14.33 3.68 5.95
C LYS A 171 14.92 3.20 7.27
N GLY A 172 14.20 2.39 8.04
CA GLY A 172 14.64 1.86 9.31
C GLY A 172 14.59 2.86 10.48
N SER A 173 13.84 3.97 10.35
CA SER A 173 13.67 4.93 11.46
C SER A 173 12.94 4.30 12.64
N ASP A 174 13.29 4.74 13.85
CA ASP A 174 12.57 4.38 15.07
C ASP A 174 11.13 4.86 15.05
N ILE A 175 10.21 3.99 15.46
CA ILE A 175 8.78 4.26 15.56
C ILE A 175 8.30 3.86 16.95
N LEU A 176 7.92 4.86 17.75
CA LEU A 176 7.31 4.62 19.04
C LEU A 176 5.83 4.24 18.88
N PRO A 177 5.44 2.99 19.23
CA PRO A 177 4.04 2.58 19.14
C PRO A 177 3.24 3.17 20.31
N VAL A 178 2.11 3.83 20.00
CA VAL A 178 1.21 4.40 21.00
C VAL A 178 -0.21 3.91 20.74
N GLY A 179 -0.83 3.30 21.75
CA GLY A 179 -2.19 2.75 21.65
C GLY A 179 -2.22 1.24 21.40
N LEU A 180 -3.45 0.70 21.37
CA LEU A 180 -3.69 -0.73 21.15
C LEU A 180 -3.57 -1.07 19.65
N GLY A 181 -3.01 -2.25 19.36
CA GLY A 181 -2.76 -2.69 17.99
C GLY A 181 -1.61 -1.95 17.30
N ALA A 182 -0.88 -1.09 18.03
CA ALA A 182 0.24 -0.35 17.47
C ALA A 182 1.52 -1.21 17.50
N GLY A 183 2.18 -1.28 16.34
CA GLY A 183 3.53 -1.84 16.18
C GLY A 183 4.55 -0.74 15.96
N GLY A 184 5.79 -0.98 16.36
CA GLY A 184 6.89 -0.05 16.17
C GLY A 184 8.25 -0.71 16.41
N LYS A 185 9.29 0.11 16.28
CA LYS A 185 10.69 -0.31 16.45
C LYS A 185 11.46 0.78 17.20
N LEU A 186 12.28 0.40 18.18
CA LEU A 186 13.21 1.27 18.86
C LEU A 186 14.59 0.60 18.88
N GLY A 187 15.54 1.12 18.10
CA GLY A 187 16.80 0.45 17.85
C GLY A 187 16.59 -0.91 17.22
N ASN A 188 17.09 -1.97 17.86
CA ASN A 188 16.90 -3.35 17.43
C ASN A 188 15.72 -4.07 18.12
N PHE A 189 14.90 -3.34 18.89
CA PHE A 189 13.69 -3.89 19.50
C PHE A 189 12.47 -3.62 18.67
N GLU A 190 11.76 -4.65 18.25
CA GLU A 190 10.41 -4.54 17.72
C GLU A 190 9.41 -4.63 18.88
N ILE A 191 8.39 -3.81 18.82
CA ILE A 191 7.39 -3.67 19.87
C ILE A 191 6.02 -3.78 19.25
N PHE A 192 5.17 -4.65 19.78
CA PHE A 192 3.76 -4.74 19.40
C PHE A 192 2.87 -4.73 20.64
N ARG A 193 1.93 -3.77 20.71
CA ARG A 193 1.01 -3.62 21.83
C ARG A 193 -0.34 -4.24 21.52
N MET A 194 -0.59 -5.46 22.00
CA MET A 194 -1.83 -6.18 21.74
C MET A 194 -2.99 -5.69 22.63
N SER A 195 -2.72 -5.48 23.93
CA SER A 195 -3.66 -4.95 24.92
C SER A 195 -2.94 -4.02 25.90
N PRO A 196 -3.65 -3.33 26.83
CA PRO A 196 -2.98 -2.54 27.87
C PRO A 196 -1.98 -3.36 28.69
N GLU A 197 -2.26 -4.66 28.89
CA GLU A 197 -1.49 -5.57 29.74
C GLU A 197 -0.51 -6.46 28.95
N ARG A 198 -0.68 -6.54 27.60
CA ARG A 198 0.11 -7.43 26.75
C ARG A 198 0.89 -6.66 25.71
N GLN A 199 2.19 -6.71 25.83
CA GLN A 199 3.14 -6.20 24.86
C GLN A 199 4.09 -7.34 24.46
N PHE A 200 4.41 -7.40 23.18
CA PHE A 200 5.41 -8.32 22.65
C PHE A 200 6.65 -7.53 22.29
N PHE A 201 7.78 -8.09 22.61
CA PHE A 201 9.10 -7.57 22.24
C PHE A 201 9.83 -8.68 21.51
N SER A 202 10.46 -8.34 20.40
CA SER A 202 11.43 -9.21 19.74
C SER A 202 12.70 -8.43 19.46
N LEU A 203 13.82 -9.13 19.50
CA LEU A 203 15.10 -8.57 19.06
C LEU A 203 15.27 -8.88 17.58
N THR A 204 15.64 -7.88 16.82
CA THR A 204 16.02 -8.03 15.41
C THR A 204 17.52 -8.22 15.34
N THR A 205 17.99 -9.24 14.65
CA THR A 205 19.40 -9.44 14.34
C THR A 205 19.90 -8.41 13.31
N GLU A 206 21.21 -8.25 13.17
CA GLU A 206 21.79 -7.37 12.15
C GLU A 206 21.41 -7.83 10.73
N GLU A 207 21.36 -9.14 10.50
CA GLU A 207 20.95 -9.75 9.22
C GLU A 207 19.48 -9.46 8.91
N GLU A 208 18.57 -9.71 9.86
CA GLU A 208 17.15 -9.37 9.70
C GLU A 208 16.95 -7.88 9.45
N GLU A 209 17.77 -7.02 10.06
CA GLU A 209 17.70 -5.59 9.81
C GLU A 209 18.17 -5.21 8.41
N LYS A 210 19.24 -5.82 7.90
CA LYS A 210 19.69 -5.66 6.51
C LYS A 210 18.59 -6.07 5.52
N ILE A 211 18.00 -7.26 5.73
CA ILE A 211 16.88 -7.78 4.91
C ILE A 211 15.70 -6.80 4.91
N LYS A 212 15.30 -6.29 6.09
CA LYS A 212 14.20 -5.32 6.21
C LYS A 212 14.51 -4.02 5.47
N LYS A 213 15.72 -3.50 5.56
CA LYS A 213 16.15 -2.29 4.85
C LYS A 213 16.17 -2.51 3.34
N LEU A 214 16.72 -3.64 2.90
CA LEU A 214 16.73 -4.02 1.49
C LEU A 214 15.30 -4.17 0.95
N SER A 215 14.43 -4.89 1.67
CA SER A 215 13.00 -5.00 1.35
C SER A 215 12.32 -3.63 1.27
N GLY A 216 12.67 -2.71 2.17
CA GLY A 216 12.17 -1.34 2.19
C GLY A 216 12.54 -0.52 0.95
N LEU A 217 13.72 -0.77 0.33
CA LEU A 217 14.10 -0.13 -0.93
C LEU A 217 13.18 -0.57 -2.08
N PHE A 218 12.81 -1.85 -2.10
CA PHE A 218 11.96 -2.43 -3.14
C PHE A 218 10.45 -2.20 -2.93
N GLN A 219 10.06 -1.34 -1.99
CA GLN A 219 8.67 -0.83 -1.95
C GLN A 219 8.42 0.28 -2.98
N TYR A 220 9.49 0.88 -3.53
CA TYR A 220 9.42 2.01 -4.44
C TYR A 220 9.74 1.60 -5.88
N PRO A 221 9.17 2.29 -6.88
CA PRO A 221 9.49 2.00 -8.28
C PRO A 221 10.94 2.33 -8.65
N ASN A 222 11.58 3.25 -7.92
CA ASN A 222 12.97 3.67 -8.16
C ASN A 222 13.88 3.17 -7.04
N VAL A 223 14.91 2.37 -7.37
CA VAL A 223 15.84 1.77 -6.41
C VAL A 223 17.28 2.13 -6.76
N SER A 224 17.95 2.84 -5.86
CA SER A 224 19.33 3.29 -6.01
C SER A 224 20.32 2.15 -5.77
N PHE A 225 21.26 1.96 -6.69
CA PHE A 225 22.35 0.99 -6.56
C PHE A 225 23.28 1.29 -5.38
N LEU A 226 23.59 2.57 -5.15
CA LEU A 226 24.40 2.97 -4.01
C LEU A 226 23.81 2.46 -2.68
N LYS A 227 22.48 2.62 -2.53
CA LYS A 227 21.78 2.14 -1.30
C LYS A 227 21.72 0.63 -1.22
N MET A 228 21.63 -0.08 -2.34
CA MET A 228 21.64 -1.55 -2.34
C MET A 228 22.99 -2.09 -1.91
N LYS A 229 24.08 -1.50 -2.39
CA LYS A 229 25.46 -1.89 -2.07
C LYS A 229 25.80 -1.74 -0.57
N ASP A 230 25.04 -0.92 0.18
CA ASP A 230 25.18 -0.82 1.64
C ASP A 230 24.77 -2.12 2.37
N TYR A 231 24.04 -3.01 1.70
CA TYR A 231 23.44 -4.21 2.31
C TYR A 231 23.94 -5.53 1.74
N MET A 232 24.84 -5.52 0.77
CA MET A 232 25.33 -6.74 0.12
C MET A 232 26.77 -6.60 -0.39
N PRO A 233 27.55 -7.71 -0.52
CA PRO A 233 28.85 -7.73 -1.19
C PRO A 233 28.73 -7.38 -2.68
N GLU A 234 29.88 -7.01 -3.30
CA GLU A 234 29.89 -6.59 -4.70
C GLU A 234 29.60 -7.73 -5.68
N ASN A 235 30.06 -8.95 -5.41
CA ASN A 235 29.74 -10.14 -6.21
C ASN A 235 28.25 -10.46 -6.21
N THR A 236 27.57 -10.29 -5.08
CA THR A 236 26.10 -10.42 -4.96
C THR A 236 25.39 -9.34 -5.77
N PHE A 237 25.88 -8.10 -5.68
CA PHE A 237 25.32 -7.01 -6.49
C PHE A 237 25.43 -7.28 -7.98
N ASP A 238 26.55 -7.82 -8.48
CA ASP A 238 26.75 -8.14 -9.91
C ASP A 238 25.72 -9.18 -10.41
N LYS A 239 25.40 -10.19 -9.60
CA LYS A 239 24.36 -11.17 -9.93
C LYS A 239 22.97 -10.52 -9.99
N ILE A 240 22.66 -9.67 -9.02
CA ILE A 240 21.40 -8.93 -8.99
C ILE A 240 21.33 -7.96 -10.17
N HIS A 241 22.41 -7.30 -10.51
CA HIS A 241 22.46 -6.42 -11.68
C HIS A 241 22.19 -7.19 -12.98
N SER A 242 22.75 -8.39 -13.15
CA SER A 242 22.44 -9.25 -14.28
C SER A 242 20.96 -9.64 -14.33
N PHE A 243 20.36 -9.96 -13.18
CA PHE A 243 18.92 -10.20 -13.08
C PHE A 243 18.09 -8.98 -13.50
N PHE A 244 18.52 -7.75 -13.17
CA PHE A 244 17.83 -6.54 -13.61
C PHE A 244 17.92 -6.34 -15.14
N ILE A 245 19.02 -6.67 -15.76
CA ILE A 245 19.16 -6.66 -17.23
C ILE A 245 18.15 -7.63 -17.87
N ASP A 246 18.00 -8.85 -17.33
CA ASP A 246 17.00 -9.81 -17.80
C ASP A 246 15.56 -9.28 -17.67
N LEU A 247 15.27 -8.50 -16.62
CA LEU A 247 13.97 -7.87 -16.43
C LEU A 247 13.76 -6.66 -17.35
N GLN A 248 14.81 -5.93 -17.68
CA GLN A 248 14.76 -4.85 -18.67
C GLN A 248 14.45 -5.40 -20.06
N GLU A 249 15.03 -6.54 -20.46
CA GLU A 249 14.70 -7.21 -21.73
C GLU A 249 13.23 -7.64 -21.80
N LYS A 250 12.59 -7.89 -20.64
CA LYS A 250 11.16 -8.20 -20.51
C LYS A 250 10.27 -6.97 -20.38
N ASP A 251 10.82 -5.78 -20.55
CA ASP A 251 10.12 -4.48 -20.45
C ASP A 251 9.49 -4.19 -19.07
N LEU A 252 10.03 -4.78 -17.99
CA LEU A 252 9.54 -4.60 -16.62
C LEU A 252 10.21 -3.43 -15.89
N MET A 253 11.37 -2.98 -16.34
CA MET A 253 12.12 -1.86 -15.77
C MET A 253 13.03 -1.20 -16.79
N ASN A 254 13.52 -0.02 -16.43
CA ASN A 254 14.71 0.58 -17.01
C ASN A 254 15.88 0.42 -16.03
N VAL A 255 17.06 0.06 -16.55
CA VAL A 255 18.31 0.00 -15.78
C VAL A 255 19.17 1.18 -16.21
N TYR A 256 19.48 2.06 -15.26
CA TYR A 256 20.34 3.22 -15.43
C TYR A 256 21.72 2.97 -14.80
N GLU A 257 22.63 3.91 -14.90
CA GLU A 257 23.96 3.79 -14.34
C GLU A 257 23.97 3.68 -12.79
N ASP A 258 23.03 4.35 -12.12
CA ASP A 258 22.99 4.51 -10.65
C ASP A 258 21.73 3.97 -9.99
N HIS A 259 20.72 3.54 -10.76
CA HIS A 259 19.44 3.06 -10.24
C HIS A 259 18.67 2.20 -11.26
N ILE A 260 17.62 1.54 -10.79
CA ILE A 260 16.56 0.97 -11.62
C ILE A 260 15.26 1.78 -11.46
N GLU A 261 14.41 1.77 -12.49
CA GLU A 261 13.07 2.29 -12.46
C GLU A 261 12.09 1.24 -12.99
N LEU A 262 11.17 0.77 -12.12
CA LEU A 262 10.12 -0.16 -12.53
C LEU A 262 9.09 0.57 -13.40
N LYS A 263 8.62 -0.08 -14.45
CA LYS A 263 7.61 0.46 -15.37
C LYS A 263 6.59 -0.59 -15.78
N GLY A 264 5.41 -0.13 -16.21
CA GLY A 264 4.35 -1.01 -16.68
C GLY A 264 4.05 -2.15 -15.71
N ASP A 265 4.07 -3.38 -16.20
CA ASP A 265 3.89 -4.59 -15.39
C ASP A 265 4.95 -4.75 -14.28
N GLY A 266 6.11 -4.12 -14.40
CA GLY A 266 7.14 -4.15 -13.37
C GLY A 266 6.68 -3.58 -12.04
N ILE A 267 5.74 -2.62 -12.03
CA ILE A 267 5.15 -2.08 -10.81
C ILE A 267 4.31 -3.15 -10.11
N PHE A 268 3.50 -3.90 -10.86
CA PHE A 268 2.74 -5.04 -10.33
C PHE A 268 3.66 -6.10 -9.71
N TRP A 269 4.78 -6.39 -10.37
CA TRP A 269 5.76 -7.37 -9.92
C TRP A 269 6.76 -6.86 -8.88
N GLY A 270 6.70 -5.59 -8.47
CA GLY A 270 7.71 -4.96 -7.63
C GLY A 270 8.04 -5.70 -6.34
N ASN A 271 7.02 -6.19 -5.62
CA ASN A 271 7.23 -6.99 -4.40
C ASN A 271 7.89 -8.35 -4.70
N ASN A 272 7.56 -8.98 -5.83
CA ASN A 272 8.15 -10.26 -6.25
C ASN A 272 9.62 -10.05 -6.67
N ILE A 273 9.91 -8.96 -7.37
CA ILE A 273 11.27 -8.57 -7.76
C ILE A 273 12.11 -8.34 -6.49
N GLY A 274 11.60 -7.56 -5.53
CA GLY A 274 12.28 -7.32 -4.25
C GLY A 274 12.54 -8.62 -3.47
N ARG A 275 11.56 -9.53 -3.44
CA ARG A 275 11.73 -10.85 -2.81
C ARG A 275 12.84 -11.66 -3.50
N LYS A 276 12.88 -11.67 -4.84
CA LYS A 276 13.94 -12.39 -5.57
C LYS A 276 15.33 -11.82 -5.32
N VAL A 277 15.45 -10.49 -5.20
CA VAL A 277 16.70 -9.84 -4.81
C VAL A 277 17.15 -10.29 -3.42
N ILE A 278 16.24 -10.37 -2.45
CA ILE A 278 16.55 -10.87 -1.10
C ILE A 278 16.99 -12.34 -1.17
N GLU A 279 16.29 -13.20 -1.92
CA GLU A 279 16.67 -14.59 -2.11
C GLU A 279 18.11 -14.71 -2.65
N ILE A 280 18.45 -13.97 -3.70
CA ILE A 280 19.82 -13.94 -4.25
C ILE A 280 20.84 -13.47 -3.20
N SER A 281 20.47 -12.52 -2.35
CA SER A 281 21.34 -12.00 -1.31
C SER A 281 21.64 -13.01 -0.20
N LEU A 282 20.70 -13.92 0.07
CA LEU A 282 20.83 -14.95 1.11
C LEU A 282 21.48 -16.26 0.61
N GLU A 283 21.53 -16.52 -0.70
CA GLU A 283 22.15 -17.72 -1.28
C GLU A 283 23.69 -17.71 -1.16
N GLU A 284 24.31 -16.61 -0.71
CA GLU A 284 25.76 -16.40 -0.67
C GLU A 284 26.37 -16.28 0.74
N GLU A 285 25.55 -16.39 1.79
CA GLU A 285 26.04 -16.54 3.18
C GLU A 285 26.17 -18.03 3.55
#